data_c8343668af614123f824dd910c5b650c
#
_entry.id   c8343668af614123f824dd910c5b650c
#
_cell.length_a   1.000
_cell.length_b   1.000
_cell.length_c   1.000
_cell.angle_alpha   90.00
_cell.angle_beta   90.00
_cell.angle_gamma   90.00
#
_symmetry.space_group_name_H-M   'P 1'
#
loop_
_entity.id
_entity.type
_entity.pdbx_description
1 polymer ?
#
loop_
_entity_poly.entity_id
_entity_poly.type
_entity_poly.pdbx_seq_one_letter_code
_entity_poly.pdbx_strand_id
1 'polypeptide(L)'
;TTVVAMTTPLKPSEESLFDLGYNYVALDDCWSTTKRDSNGTLQADSVKFPHGMKAVADFVHAHGMKFGLYTSVGDETCKGGRPGSYGHYKQDAQTLTSWGIDMIKMDHCGNKHNVTDQELYGQMSTALNATGRPVLFSLCSWGLEQVWTWGSEIAQMYRIQMDHLPFWKFGTANSSAGVGYGQGTYDIIEFMATLQPSKWTRQFGWMDPDFLM
;
A
#
# COMPACT_ATOMS: atom_id res chain seq x y z
N THR A 1 -16.01 13.40 6.29
CA THR A 1 -15.19 12.29 5.75
C THR A 1 -13.83 12.78 5.32
N THR A 2 -12.83 11.90 5.24
CA THR A 2 -11.46 12.24 4.80
C THR A 2 -11.44 12.93 3.43
N VAL A 3 -12.24 12.47 2.48
CA VAL A 3 -12.35 13.08 1.13
C VAL A 3 -12.77 14.55 1.23
N VAL A 4 -13.80 14.86 2.00
CA VAL A 4 -14.26 16.24 2.18
C VAL A 4 -13.19 17.08 2.85
N ALA A 5 -12.51 16.56 3.88
CA ALA A 5 -11.43 17.28 4.55
C ALA A 5 -10.26 17.60 3.59
N MET A 6 -9.92 16.69 2.69
CA MET A 6 -8.83 16.90 1.72
C MET A 6 -9.18 17.90 0.61
N THR A 7 -10.46 18.01 0.24
CA THR A 7 -10.93 18.91 -0.81
C THR A 7 -11.41 20.28 -0.27
N THR A 8 -11.38 20.49 1.04
CA THR A 8 -11.81 21.72 1.69
C THR A 8 -10.60 22.45 2.29
N PRO A 9 -10.32 23.72 1.94
CA PRO A 9 -9.31 24.51 2.60
C PRO A 9 -9.60 24.70 4.09
N LEU A 10 -8.57 24.72 4.93
CA LEU A 10 -8.71 24.99 6.38
C LEU A 10 -9.18 26.43 6.63
N LYS A 11 -8.78 27.38 5.77
CA LYS A 11 -9.21 28.77 5.75
C LYS A 11 -9.50 29.21 4.32
N PRO A 12 -10.38 30.21 4.10
CA PRO A 12 -10.75 30.68 2.76
C PRO A 12 -9.57 31.18 1.90
N SER A 13 -8.43 31.51 2.52
CA SER A 13 -7.21 31.99 1.84
C SER A 13 -6.16 30.90 1.63
N GLU A 14 -6.45 29.67 1.98
CA GLU A 14 -5.51 28.54 1.91
C GLU A 14 -5.96 27.56 0.82
N GLU A 15 -4.99 26.89 0.21
CA GLU A 15 -5.23 25.77 -0.71
C GLU A 15 -5.62 24.53 0.07
N SER A 16 -6.48 23.70 -0.50
CA SER A 16 -6.80 22.39 0.06
C SER A 16 -5.64 21.41 -0.18
N LEU A 17 -5.59 20.32 0.56
CA LEU A 17 -4.62 19.24 0.28
C LEU A 17 -4.72 18.73 -1.16
N PHE A 18 -5.93 18.72 -1.71
CA PHE A 18 -6.16 18.33 -3.09
C PHE A 18 -5.52 19.31 -4.07
N ASP A 19 -5.63 20.63 -3.84
CA ASP A 19 -5.01 21.66 -4.67
C ASP A 19 -3.48 21.58 -4.63
N LEU A 20 -2.92 21.11 -3.51
CA LEU A 20 -1.49 20.85 -3.32
C LEU A 20 -1.04 19.51 -3.94
N GLY A 21 -1.93 18.76 -4.59
CA GLY A 21 -1.61 17.52 -5.30
C GLY A 21 -1.81 16.22 -4.50
N TYR A 22 -2.32 16.27 -3.27
CA TYR A 22 -2.68 15.07 -2.50
C TYR A 22 -4.02 14.54 -2.98
N ASN A 23 -4.00 13.75 -4.03
CA ASN A 23 -5.21 13.32 -4.74
C ASN A 23 -5.56 11.84 -4.57
N TYR A 24 -4.88 11.11 -3.69
CA TYR A 24 -5.22 9.74 -3.34
C TYR A 24 -5.82 9.65 -1.94
N VAL A 25 -6.88 8.85 -1.79
CA VAL A 25 -7.42 8.38 -0.51
C VAL A 25 -7.31 6.87 -0.50
N ALA A 26 -6.62 6.30 0.47
CA ALA A 26 -6.47 4.86 0.60
C ALA A 26 -7.05 4.36 1.92
N LEU A 27 -7.65 3.18 1.89
CA LEU A 27 -8.00 2.40 3.07
C LEU A 27 -6.93 1.34 3.28
N ASP A 28 -6.33 1.36 4.45
CA ASP A 28 -5.38 0.34 4.88
C ASP A 28 -6.11 -0.92 5.37
N ASP A 29 -5.46 -1.80 6.12
CA ASP A 29 -6.00 -3.09 6.57
C ASP A 29 -7.41 -2.98 7.22
N CYS A 30 -8.05 -4.11 7.38
CA CYS A 30 -9.36 -4.24 8.05
C CYS A 30 -10.58 -3.73 7.27
N TRP A 31 -10.49 -3.49 5.97
CA TRP A 31 -11.66 -3.17 5.14
C TRP A 31 -12.48 -4.42 4.75
N SER A 32 -11.83 -5.59 4.62
CA SER A 32 -12.46 -6.84 4.20
C SER A 32 -13.10 -7.59 5.36
N THR A 33 -13.97 -8.53 5.02
CA THR A 33 -14.45 -9.58 5.94
C THR A 33 -13.32 -10.56 6.30
N THR A 34 -13.56 -11.41 7.30
CA THR A 34 -12.60 -12.43 7.73
C THR A 34 -12.52 -13.66 6.83
N LYS A 35 -13.35 -13.73 5.81
CA LYS A 35 -13.40 -14.87 4.85
C LYS A 35 -13.69 -14.35 3.45
N ARG A 36 -13.16 -15.05 2.47
CA ARG A 36 -13.59 -14.93 1.08
C ARG A 36 -14.99 -15.54 0.92
N ASP A 37 -15.69 -15.18 -0.13
CA ASP A 37 -16.96 -15.83 -0.48
C ASP A 37 -16.74 -17.27 -1.02
N SER A 38 -17.84 -17.93 -1.38
CA SER A 38 -17.81 -19.32 -1.91
C SER A 38 -17.02 -19.46 -3.22
N ASN A 39 -16.78 -18.37 -3.93
CA ASN A 39 -16.02 -18.31 -5.18
C ASN A 39 -14.56 -17.91 -4.95
N GLY A 40 -14.15 -17.71 -3.69
CA GLY A 40 -12.82 -17.26 -3.32
C GLY A 40 -12.61 -15.75 -3.47
N THR A 41 -13.67 -14.95 -3.67
CA THR A 41 -13.56 -13.51 -3.88
C THR A 41 -13.48 -12.75 -2.55
N LEU A 42 -12.62 -11.74 -2.47
CA LEU A 42 -12.55 -10.80 -1.34
C LEU A 42 -13.88 -10.05 -1.20
N GLN A 43 -14.32 -9.89 0.05
CA GLN A 43 -15.57 -9.22 0.36
C GLN A 43 -15.32 -8.01 1.26
N ALA A 44 -15.96 -6.89 0.97
CA ALA A 44 -15.99 -5.75 1.87
C ALA A 44 -16.77 -6.10 3.15
N ASP A 45 -16.31 -5.59 4.30
CA ASP A 45 -17.04 -5.66 5.55
C ASP A 45 -18.37 -4.88 5.40
N SER A 46 -19.50 -5.59 5.37
CA SER A 46 -20.80 -5.01 5.10
C SER A 46 -21.32 -4.08 6.21
N VAL A 47 -20.76 -4.17 7.41
CA VAL A 47 -21.09 -3.26 8.52
C VAL A 47 -20.39 -1.92 8.31
N LYS A 48 -19.11 -1.94 7.89
CA LYS A 48 -18.33 -0.73 7.62
C LYS A 48 -18.65 -0.11 6.26
N PHE A 49 -18.93 -0.95 5.28
CA PHE A 49 -19.14 -0.57 3.87
C PHE A 49 -20.41 -1.23 3.33
N PRO A 50 -21.61 -0.78 3.79
CA PRO A 50 -22.87 -1.43 3.47
C PRO A 50 -23.21 -1.41 1.97
N HIS A 51 -22.61 -0.51 1.19
CA HIS A 51 -22.79 -0.41 -0.26
C HIS A 51 -21.59 -0.97 -1.06
N GLY A 52 -20.64 -1.63 -0.38
CA GLY A 52 -19.44 -2.22 -0.99
C GLY A 52 -18.36 -1.22 -1.39
N MET A 53 -17.21 -1.74 -1.83
CA MET A 53 -16.04 -0.90 -2.18
C MET A 53 -16.25 -0.09 -3.46
N LYS A 54 -17.02 -0.60 -4.41
CA LYS A 54 -17.31 0.16 -5.63
C LYS A 54 -18.00 1.48 -5.31
N ALA A 55 -18.96 1.49 -4.40
CA ALA A 55 -19.64 2.73 -4.01
C ALA A 55 -18.70 3.73 -3.32
N VAL A 56 -17.71 3.24 -2.57
CA VAL A 56 -16.65 4.08 -1.98
C VAL A 56 -15.75 4.67 -3.07
N ALA A 57 -15.33 3.86 -4.02
CA ALA A 57 -14.52 4.30 -5.16
C ALA A 57 -15.28 5.37 -5.99
N ASP A 58 -16.53 5.12 -6.33
CA ASP A 58 -17.37 6.05 -7.09
C ASP A 58 -17.53 7.41 -6.34
N PHE A 59 -17.69 7.37 -5.01
CA PHE A 59 -17.74 8.57 -4.18
C PHE A 59 -16.42 9.35 -4.20
N VAL A 60 -15.28 8.68 -4.09
CA VAL A 60 -13.96 9.31 -4.14
C VAL A 60 -13.72 9.92 -5.52
N HIS A 61 -14.05 9.19 -6.59
CA HIS A 61 -13.93 9.67 -7.97
C HIS A 61 -14.82 10.87 -8.26
N ALA A 62 -16.04 10.91 -7.69
CA ALA A 62 -16.92 12.06 -7.84
C ALA A 62 -16.35 13.38 -7.27
N HIS A 63 -15.35 13.28 -6.40
CA HIS A 63 -14.59 14.41 -5.85
C HIS A 63 -13.26 14.67 -6.58
N GLY A 64 -13.04 14.06 -7.74
CA GLY A 64 -11.82 14.21 -8.53
C GLY A 64 -10.61 13.46 -7.97
N MET A 65 -10.77 12.68 -6.91
CA MET A 65 -9.70 11.96 -6.24
C MET A 65 -9.61 10.51 -6.71
N LYS A 66 -8.53 9.84 -6.35
CA LYS A 66 -8.23 8.44 -6.64
C LYS A 66 -8.35 7.59 -5.38
N PHE A 67 -8.78 6.34 -5.54
CA PHE A 67 -9.05 5.45 -4.41
C PHE A 67 -8.08 4.27 -4.36
N GLY A 68 -7.48 4.05 -3.17
CA GLY A 68 -6.56 2.96 -2.89
C GLY A 68 -7.13 1.96 -1.89
N LEU A 69 -6.72 0.69 -2.05
CA LEU A 69 -6.98 -0.37 -1.09
C LEU A 69 -5.70 -1.12 -0.71
N TYR A 70 -5.80 -1.79 0.41
CA TYR A 70 -4.76 -2.63 1.00
C TYR A 70 -5.01 -4.12 0.71
N THR A 71 -3.93 -4.88 0.56
CA THR A 71 -3.89 -6.34 0.65
C THR A 71 -2.55 -6.79 1.23
N SER A 72 -2.31 -8.09 1.32
CA SER A 72 -1.07 -8.67 1.81
C SER A 72 -0.56 -9.74 0.85
N VAL A 73 0.76 -9.91 0.80
CA VAL A 73 1.45 -10.87 -0.07
C VAL A 73 1.20 -12.32 0.36
N GLY A 74 1.06 -12.59 1.64
CA GLY A 74 0.79 -13.91 2.18
C GLY A 74 -0.69 -14.28 2.22
N ASP A 75 -1.01 -15.31 2.97
CA ASP A 75 -2.36 -15.85 3.11
C ASP A 75 -3.26 -15.05 4.06
N GLU A 76 -2.66 -14.22 4.95
CA GLU A 76 -3.37 -13.32 5.86
C GLU A 76 -2.83 -11.90 5.83
N THR A 77 -3.67 -10.93 6.22
CA THR A 77 -3.27 -9.52 6.41
C THR A 77 -2.46 -9.33 7.69
N CYS A 78 -1.80 -8.18 7.84
CA CYS A 78 -0.96 -7.89 9.02
C CYS A 78 -1.74 -7.85 10.32
N LYS A 79 -3.00 -7.43 10.30
CA LYS A 79 -3.87 -7.50 11.48
C LYS A 79 -4.23 -8.93 11.87
N GLY A 80 -4.08 -9.88 10.94
CA GLY A 80 -4.48 -11.26 11.09
C GLY A 80 -5.99 -11.49 10.99
N GLY A 81 -6.36 -12.76 10.75
CA GLY A 81 -7.75 -13.17 10.67
C GLY A 81 -8.54 -12.63 9.47
N ARG A 82 -7.85 -12.05 8.48
CA ARG A 82 -8.42 -11.64 7.19
C ARG A 82 -7.59 -12.20 6.05
N PRO A 83 -8.20 -12.57 4.92
CA PRO A 83 -7.48 -13.16 3.81
C PRO A 83 -6.51 -12.17 3.16
N GLY A 84 -5.25 -12.57 3.02
CA GLY A 84 -4.29 -11.99 2.11
C GLY A 84 -4.47 -12.52 0.68
N SER A 85 -3.57 -12.18 -0.23
CA SER A 85 -3.73 -12.51 -1.66
C SER A 85 -2.97 -13.76 -2.11
N TYR A 86 -2.27 -14.46 -1.24
CA TYR A 86 -1.53 -15.66 -1.62
C TYR A 86 -2.43 -16.68 -2.32
N GLY A 87 -2.01 -17.13 -3.51
CA GLY A 87 -2.78 -18.07 -4.33
C GLY A 87 -3.99 -17.45 -5.06
N HIS A 88 -4.27 -16.15 -4.85
CA HIS A 88 -5.43 -15.46 -5.42
C HIS A 88 -5.09 -14.19 -6.21
N TYR A 89 -3.81 -13.91 -6.49
CA TYR A 89 -3.37 -12.63 -7.08
C TYR A 89 -4.15 -12.23 -8.32
N LYS A 90 -4.38 -13.15 -9.24
CA LYS A 90 -5.14 -12.89 -10.47
C LYS A 90 -6.61 -12.54 -10.18
N GLN A 91 -7.25 -13.29 -9.30
CA GLN A 91 -8.64 -13.06 -8.90
C GLN A 91 -8.78 -11.74 -8.16
N ASP A 92 -7.88 -11.47 -7.22
CA ASP A 92 -7.90 -10.25 -6.43
C ASP A 92 -7.63 -9.02 -7.29
N ALA A 93 -6.64 -9.07 -8.19
CA ALA A 93 -6.39 -8.00 -9.14
C ALA A 93 -7.65 -7.67 -9.96
N GLN A 94 -8.33 -8.69 -10.49
CA GLN A 94 -9.58 -8.51 -11.24
C GLN A 94 -10.70 -7.94 -10.36
N THR A 95 -10.87 -8.45 -9.15
CA THR A 95 -11.89 -8.01 -8.21
C THR A 95 -11.69 -6.54 -7.84
N LEU A 96 -10.48 -6.20 -7.37
CA LEU A 96 -10.15 -4.85 -6.92
C LEU A 96 -10.27 -3.83 -8.06
N THR A 97 -9.76 -4.15 -9.24
CA THR A 97 -9.87 -3.25 -10.40
C THR A 97 -11.30 -3.10 -10.90
N SER A 98 -12.14 -4.13 -10.78
CA SER A 98 -13.58 -4.05 -11.11
C SER A 98 -14.35 -3.09 -10.21
N TRP A 99 -13.86 -2.85 -8.99
CA TRP A 99 -14.42 -1.84 -8.08
C TRP A 99 -13.95 -0.42 -8.38
N GLY A 100 -13.04 -0.26 -9.33
CA GLY A 100 -12.52 1.06 -9.71
C GLY A 100 -11.32 1.51 -8.88
N ILE A 101 -10.56 0.59 -8.28
CA ILE A 101 -9.38 0.92 -7.49
C ILE A 101 -8.26 1.48 -8.37
N ASP A 102 -7.61 2.55 -7.92
CA ASP A 102 -6.53 3.24 -8.61
C ASP A 102 -5.15 2.98 -7.98
N MET A 103 -5.12 2.47 -6.74
CA MET A 103 -3.90 2.14 -6.02
C MET A 103 -4.10 0.88 -5.19
N ILE A 104 -3.09 0.02 -5.15
CA ILE A 104 -3.04 -1.13 -4.25
C ILE A 104 -1.75 -1.06 -3.45
N LYS A 105 -1.88 -0.97 -2.12
CA LYS A 105 -0.79 -1.26 -1.18
C LYS A 105 -0.82 -2.75 -0.87
N MET A 106 0.30 -3.42 -1.11
CA MET A 106 0.46 -4.84 -0.81
C MET A 106 1.53 -5.01 0.26
N ASP A 107 1.14 -5.51 1.42
CA ASP A 107 2.00 -5.62 2.59
C ASP A 107 2.69 -6.99 2.70
N HIS A 108 3.72 -7.08 3.54
CA HIS A 108 4.56 -8.27 3.69
C HIS A 108 4.02 -9.30 4.69
N CYS A 109 2.75 -9.30 5.03
CA CYS A 109 2.21 -10.18 6.07
C CYS A 109 1.63 -11.48 5.52
N GLY A 110 1.39 -12.41 6.44
CA GLY A 110 0.88 -13.75 6.16
C GLY A 110 1.99 -14.75 5.81
N ASN A 111 1.61 -16.03 5.71
CA ASN A 111 2.53 -17.08 5.30
C ASN A 111 2.76 -17.02 3.78
N LYS A 112 3.99 -16.96 3.38
CA LYS A 112 4.44 -16.88 1.98
C LYS A 112 4.87 -18.25 1.40
N HIS A 113 4.77 -19.32 2.19
CA HIS A 113 5.08 -20.68 1.77
C HIS A 113 6.49 -20.86 1.16
N ASN A 114 7.49 -20.16 1.73
CA ASN A 114 8.90 -20.17 1.28
C ASN A 114 9.14 -19.60 -0.13
N VAL A 115 8.22 -18.80 -0.66
CA VAL A 115 8.40 -18.07 -1.92
C VAL A 115 9.01 -16.69 -1.61
N THR A 116 9.87 -16.19 -2.49
CA THR A 116 10.50 -14.86 -2.32
C THR A 116 9.51 -13.73 -2.50
N ASP A 117 9.78 -12.60 -1.88
CA ASP A 117 8.99 -11.38 -2.06
C ASP A 117 8.98 -10.93 -3.53
N GLN A 118 10.14 -10.91 -4.15
CA GLN A 118 10.24 -10.52 -5.56
C GLN A 118 9.31 -11.34 -6.45
N GLU A 119 9.21 -12.65 -6.23
CA GLU A 119 8.32 -13.51 -7.00
C GLU A 119 6.85 -13.22 -6.70
N LEU A 120 6.46 -13.13 -5.42
CA LEU A 120 5.07 -12.92 -5.03
C LEU A 120 4.54 -11.55 -5.46
N TYR A 121 5.31 -10.50 -5.23
CA TYR A 121 4.95 -9.15 -5.71
C TYR A 121 4.94 -9.08 -7.23
N GLY A 122 5.86 -9.80 -7.90
CA GLY A 122 5.89 -9.93 -9.37
C GLY A 122 4.64 -10.60 -9.93
N GLN A 123 4.10 -11.63 -9.26
CA GLN A 123 2.84 -12.26 -9.62
C GLN A 123 1.67 -11.28 -9.54
N MET A 124 1.58 -10.48 -8.48
CA MET A 124 0.53 -9.46 -8.35
C MET A 124 0.70 -8.36 -9.41
N SER A 125 1.90 -7.86 -9.63
CA SER A 125 2.19 -6.87 -10.70
C SER A 125 1.72 -7.36 -12.06
N THR A 126 2.06 -8.60 -12.40
CA THR A 126 1.61 -9.26 -13.65
C THR A 126 0.09 -9.34 -13.73
N ALA A 127 -0.55 -9.71 -12.61
CA ALA A 127 -2.01 -9.82 -12.55
C ALA A 127 -2.70 -8.47 -12.71
N LEU A 128 -2.18 -7.41 -12.08
CA LEU A 128 -2.68 -6.04 -12.23
C LEU A 128 -2.55 -5.54 -13.66
N ASN A 129 -1.39 -5.72 -14.28
CA ASN A 129 -1.16 -5.34 -15.67
C ASN A 129 -2.12 -6.05 -16.62
N ALA A 130 -2.42 -7.33 -16.37
CA ALA A 130 -3.36 -8.11 -17.18
C ALA A 130 -4.81 -7.62 -17.10
N THR A 131 -5.19 -6.80 -16.12
CA THR A 131 -6.53 -6.21 -16.04
C THR A 131 -6.76 -5.09 -17.04
N GLY A 132 -5.69 -4.49 -17.57
CA GLY A 132 -5.74 -3.33 -18.47
C GLY A 132 -6.11 -2.01 -17.79
N ARG A 133 -6.39 -1.99 -16.47
CA ARG A 133 -6.61 -0.76 -15.70
C ARG A 133 -5.30 -0.21 -15.18
N PRO A 134 -5.00 1.09 -15.36
CA PRO A 134 -3.87 1.73 -14.70
C PRO A 134 -4.07 1.73 -13.18
N VAL A 135 -3.17 1.08 -12.46
CA VAL A 135 -3.17 1.00 -10.99
C VAL A 135 -1.79 1.32 -10.48
N LEU A 136 -1.68 2.24 -9.53
CA LEU A 136 -0.45 2.47 -8.79
C LEU A 136 -0.25 1.28 -7.83
N PHE A 137 0.80 0.52 -8.07
CA PHE A 137 1.16 -0.61 -7.21
C PHE A 137 2.23 -0.16 -6.20
N SER A 138 1.92 -0.30 -4.91
CA SER A 138 2.79 0.05 -3.80
C SER A 138 3.19 -1.21 -3.04
N LEU A 139 4.47 -1.55 -3.10
CA LEU A 139 5.05 -2.65 -2.33
C LEU A 139 5.38 -2.19 -0.92
N CYS A 140 4.90 -2.92 0.07
CA CYS A 140 5.22 -2.70 1.48
C CYS A 140 6.01 -3.90 2.03
N SER A 141 7.21 -4.11 1.49
CA SER A 141 8.11 -5.23 1.86
C SER A 141 9.05 -4.90 3.02
N TRP A 142 8.92 -3.73 3.65
CA TRP A 142 9.73 -3.27 4.79
C TRP A 142 11.25 -3.25 4.55
N GLY A 143 11.68 -3.15 3.30
CA GLY A 143 13.10 -3.19 2.93
C GLY A 143 13.69 -4.59 2.83
N LEU A 144 12.90 -5.62 3.07
CA LEU A 144 13.34 -7.01 3.01
C LEU A 144 13.78 -7.39 1.58
N GLU A 145 14.62 -8.41 1.50
CA GLU A 145 15.20 -8.90 0.24
C GLU A 145 15.82 -7.78 -0.61
N GLN A 146 16.30 -6.69 0.03
CA GLN A 146 16.86 -5.53 -0.65
C GLN A 146 15.93 -5.01 -1.78
N VAL A 147 14.67 -4.77 -1.44
CA VAL A 147 13.60 -4.38 -2.37
C VAL A 147 14.02 -3.26 -3.34
N TRP A 148 14.93 -2.37 -2.95
CA TRP A 148 15.45 -1.31 -3.82
C TRP A 148 16.17 -1.84 -5.06
N THR A 149 16.64 -3.09 -5.07
CA THR A 149 17.34 -3.68 -6.21
C THR A 149 16.40 -4.19 -7.32
N TRP A 150 15.14 -4.48 -7.00
CA TRP A 150 14.17 -5.05 -7.92
C TRP A 150 12.79 -4.35 -7.91
N GLY A 151 12.43 -3.64 -6.85
CA GLY A 151 11.09 -3.08 -6.66
C GLY A 151 10.66 -2.12 -7.76
N SER A 152 11.59 -1.29 -8.27
CA SER A 152 11.31 -0.32 -9.34
C SER A 152 11.00 -0.97 -10.71
N GLU A 153 11.23 -2.26 -10.87
CA GLU A 153 10.93 -3.00 -12.10
C GLU A 153 9.50 -3.53 -12.13
N ILE A 154 8.89 -3.68 -10.96
CA ILE A 154 7.58 -4.32 -10.82
C ILE A 154 6.52 -3.43 -10.16
N ALA A 155 6.90 -2.31 -9.57
CA ALA A 155 5.97 -1.42 -8.87
C ALA A 155 6.34 0.06 -9.01
N GLN A 156 5.35 0.93 -8.78
CA GLN A 156 5.53 2.38 -8.81
C GLN A 156 6.06 2.93 -7.50
N MET A 157 5.79 2.26 -6.38
CA MET A 157 6.31 2.61 -5.06
C MET A 157 6.80 1.34 -4.35
N TYR A 158 7.86 1.45 -3.56
CA TYR A 158 8.36 0.33 -2.76
C TYR A 158 8.98 0.82 -1.46
N ARG A 159 8.43 0.32 -0.35
CA ARG A 159 8.87 0.61 1.02
C ARG A 159 10.27 0.06 1.25
N ILE A 160 11.16 0.93 1.68
CA ILE A 160 12.58 0.60 1.90
C ILE A 160 12.91 0.26 3.35
N GLN A 161 11.99 0.50 4.28
CA GLN A 161 12.15 0.28 5.71
C GLN A 161 10.83 -0.12 6.38
N MET A 162 10.93 -0.52 7.66
CA MET A 162 9.80 -0.77 8.55
C MET A 162 8.91 0.48 8.68
N ASP A 163 7.72 0.30 9.28
CA ASP A 163 6.75 1.37 9.43
C ASP A 163 7.33 2.57 10.16
N HIS A 164 7.00 3.76 9.65
CA HIS A 164 7.32 5.03 10.30
C HIS A 164 6.48 5.19 11.57
N LEU A 165 7.14 5.53 12.67
CA LEU A 165 6.51 5.89 13.93
C LEU A 165 6.70 7.39 14.21
N PRO A 166 5.81 8.03 15.00
CA PRO A 166 5.87 9.48 15.23
C PRO A 166 7.01 9.87 16.18
N PHE A 167 8.22 9.47 15.81
CA PHE A 167 9.46 9.82 16.50
C PHE A 167 10.45 10.43 15.49
N TRP A 168 11.27 11.35 15.96
CA TRP A 168 12.35 11.87 15.16
C TRP A 168 13.45 10.83 14.94
N LYS A 169 13.88 10.18 16.03
CA LYS A 169 14.93 9.16 16.00
C LYS A 169 14.63 8.03 16.97
N PHE A 170 14.74 6.82 16.51
CA PHE A 170 14.76 5.63 17.37
C PHE A 170 16.18 5.46 17.90
N GLY A 171 16.37 5.33 19.23
CA GLY A 171 17.71 5.20 19.82
C GLY A 171 18.45 3.97 19.28
N THR A 172 19.76 4.09 19.08
CA THR A 172 20.65 3.06 18.54
C THR A 172 20.65 1.72 19.30
N ALA A 173 20.10 1.69 20.52
CA ALA A 173 20.00 0.47 21.33
C ALA A 173 19.10 -0.62 20.73
N ASN A 174 18.23 -0.28 19.79
CA ASN A 174 17.30 -1.22 19.16
C ASN A 174 17.58 -1.50 17.68
N SER A 175 18.60 -0.89 17.09
CA SER A 175 18.97 -1.14 15.70
C SER A 175 19.52 -2.55 15.47
N SER A 176 20.01 -3.21 16.51
CA SER A 176 20.46 -4.62 16.45
C SER A 176 19.33 -5.63 16.64
N ALA A 177 18.18 -5.20 17.06
CA ALA A 177 16.99 -6.06 17.17
C ALA A 177 16.27 -6.25 15.84
N GLY A 178 16.88 -5.95 14.73
CA GLY A 178 16.54 -6.34 13.34
C GLY A 178 15.07 -6.31 12.92
N VAL A 179 14.14 -6.18 13.84
CA VAL A 179 12.69 -6.32 13.66
C VAL A 179 11.95 -5.53 14.76
N GLY A 180 12.44 -4.37 15.13
CA GLY A 180 11.67 -3.46 15.97
C GLY A 180 10.51 -2.88 15.16
N TYR A 181 9.35 -2.83 15.73
CA TYR A 181 8.10 -2.39 15.12
C TYR A 181 8.10 -0.90 14.75
N GLY A 182 8.92 -0.50 13.78
CA GLY A 182 8.93 0.84 13.23
C GLY A 182 10.22 1.62 13.42
N GLN A 183 10.34 2.71 12.69
CA GLN A 183 11.52 3.57 12.59
C GLN A 183 11.13 5.03 12.81
N GLY A 184 12.08 5.85 13.27
CA GLY A 184 11.90 7.30 13.30
C GLY A 184 12.15 7.95 11.94
N THR A 185 11.64 9.16 11.74
CA THR A 185 11.84 9.93 10.51
C THR A 185 13.30 10.04 10.12
N TYR A 186 14.15 10.40 11.08
CA TYR A 186 15.60 10.54 10.87
C TYR A 186 16.24 9.22 10.45
N ASP A 187 15.86 8.11 11.11
CA ASP A 187 16.45 6.79 10.83
C ASP A 187 16.15 6.34 9.40
N ILE A 188 14.94 6.60 8.91
CA ILE A 188 14.54 6.25 7.54
C ILE A 188 15.27 7.14 6.52
N ILE A 189 15.37 8.44 6.76
CA ILE A 189 16.10 9.38 5.89
C ILE A 189 17.58 9.02 5.79
N GLU A 190 18.23 8.76 6.92
CA GLU A 190 19.64 8.35 6.96
C GLU A 190 19.85 7.02 6.20
N PHE A 191 18.98 6.05 6.43
CA PHE A 191 19.04 4.79 5.68
C PHE A 191 18.87 5.01 4.18
N MET A 192 17.86 5.78 3.77
CA MET A 192 17.61 6.10 2.37
C MET A 192 18.82 6.78 1.72
N ALA A 193 19.48 7.70 2.43
CA ALA A 193 20.69 8.36 1.95
C ALA A 193 21.83 7.37 1.67
N THR A 194 21.98 6.32 2.49
CA THR A 194 23.00 5.27 2.26
C THR A 194 22.74 4.45 1.00
N LEU A 195 21.48 4.35 0.58
CA LEU A 195 21.09 3.56 -0.60
C LEU A 195 21.39 4.28 -1.92
N GLN A 196 21.71 5.57 -1.91
CA GLN A 196 21.89 6.38 -3.13
C GLN A 196 20.63 6.31 -4.02
N PRO A 197 19.54 6.99 -3.69
CA PRO A 197 18.23 6.85 -4.35
C PRO A 197 18.27 6.96 -5.87
N SER A 198 19.13 7.82 -6.43
CA SER A 198 19.29 7.97 -7.87
C SER A 198 19.76 6.69 -8.59
N LYS A 199 20.39 5.77 -7.88
CA LYS A 199 20.83 4.49 -8.43
C LYS A 199 19.67 3.51 -8.66
N TRP A 200 18.65 3.55 -7.82
CA TRP A 200 17.59 2.54 -7.75
C TRP A 200 16.24 3.04 -8.23
N THR A 201 16.00 4.35 -8.16
CA THR A 201 14.77 4.97 -8.68
C THR A 201 14.75 4.89 -10.21
N ARG A 202 13.62 4.52 -10.78
CA ARG A 202 13.33 4.51 -12.21
C ARG A 202 12.25 5.55 -12.53
N GLN A 203 12.00 5.79 -13.81
CA GLN A 203 11.01 6.77 -14.25
C GLN A 203 9.62 6.57 -13.62
N PHE A 204 9.25 5.31 -13.33
CA PHE A 204 7.94 4.96 -12.75
C PHE A 204 8.05 4.07 -11.52
N GLY A 205 9.22 4.05 -10.85
CA GLY A 205 9.45 3.26 -9.67
C GLY A 205 10.25 4.05 -8.62
N TRP A 206 9.62 4.39 -7.48
CA TRP A 206 10.14 5.29 -6.46
C TRP A 206 10.33 4.58 -5.13
N MET A 207 11.46 4.87 -4.47
CA MET A 207 11.62 4.50 -3.07
C MET A 207 10.58 5.21 -2.23
N ASP A 208 9.95 4.46 -1.35
CA ASP A 208 8.96 4.97 -0.41
C ASP A 208 9.55 4.94 1.02
N PRO A 209 9.80 6.11 1.63
CA PRO A 209 10.28 6.21 3.01
C PRO A 209 9.16 6.08 4.04
N ASP A 210 7.93 5.76 3.61
CA ASP A 210 6.70 5.78 4.41
C ASP A 210 6.16 7.19 4.68
N PHE A 211 5.16 7.28 5.55
CA PHE A 211 4.48 8.52 5.86
C PHE A 211 5.44 9.55 6.49
N LEU A 212 5.22 10.81 6.15
CA LEU A 212 5.73 11.92 6.92
C LEU A 212 4.66 12.30 7.96
N MET A 213 4.91 12.06 9.23
CA MET A 213 4.02 12.41 10.34
C MET A 213 4.59 13.52 11.19
#